data_c7ea0ee30ddd440d111bf90a363da9ef
#
_entry.id   c7ea0ee30ddd440d111bf90a363da9ef
#
_cell.length_a   1.000
_cell.length_b   1.000
_cell.length_c   1.000
_cell.angle_alpha   90.00
_cell.angle_beta   90.00
_cell.angle_gamma   90.00
#
_symmetry.space_group_name_H-M   'P 1'
#
loop_
_entity.id
_entity.type
_entity.pdbx_description
1 polymer ?
#
loop_
_entity_poly.entity_id
_entity_poly.type
_entity_poly.pdbx_seq_one_letter_code
_entity_poly.pdbx_strand_id
1 'polypeptide(L)'
;RVLKPGAHLLAFGGTRTWHRLACAVEDAGFEVRDSIAWMYGSGFPKSLDVSKAIDKMDATHERRARALRFTAWMRSTGITARQVDEATGTNMGGHYLTAESQPAVATVAHLDMLRPLLPEVPEWVEEMARQRTVESQTFASREVLGRDRNWGASSDSTPNAPNGEWGITAPATPDAERWQGWGTALKPAFEPVVVARKPLSGTVAANVLAHGTGALNVDGCRVEGPKPDTTRGASVNASSMAAPLGGQGRILDDGKGRWPANVVLDESQAAALDEQSGDRPGDNPNRKP
;
A
#
# COMPACT_ATOMS: atom_id res chain seq x y z
N ARG A 1 -12.26 -17.54 -26.32
CA ARG A 1 -13.11 -17.84 -27.52
C ARG A 1 -14.12 -16.72 -27.84
N VAL A 2 -14.25 -15.70 -26.94
CA VAL A 2 -15.24 -14.62 -27.11
C VAL A 2 -14.69 -13.46 -27.96
N LEU A 3 -13.38 -13.21 -27.88
CA LEU A 3 -12.74 -12.11 -28.60
C LEU A 3 -12.48 -12.45 -30.07
N LYS A 4 -12.77 -11.48 -30.96
CA LYS A 4 -12.43 -11.55 -32.38
C LYS A 4 -10.90 -11.49 -32.60
N PRO A 5 -10.34 -11.99 -33.72
CA PRO A 5 -8.96 -11.73 -34.10
C PRO A 5 -8.65 -10.23 -34.06
N GLY A 6 -7.49 -9.86 -33.54
CA GLY A 6 -7.09 -8.46 -33.39
C GLY A 6 -7.77 -7.66 -32.25
N ALA A 7 -8.69 -8.26 -31.50
CA ALA A 7 -9.32 -7.56 -30.38
C ALA A 7 -8.32 -7.27 -29.25
N HIS A 8 -8.44 -6.10 -28.63
CA HIS A 8 -7.59 -5.67 -27.52
C HIS A 8 -8.14 -6.15 -26.17
N LEU A 9 -7.22 -6.41 -25.25
CA LEU A 9 -7.44 -6.74 -23.84
C LEU A 9 -6.69 -5.75 -22.99
N LEU A 10 -7.35 -5.14 -22.02
CA LEU A 10 -6.75 -4.32 -20.97
C LEU A 10 -6.86 -5.08 -19.65
N ALA A 11 -5.73 -5.38 -19.02
CA ALA A 11 -5.69 -6.11 -17.76
C ALA A 11 -4.96 -5.28 -16.70
N PHE A 12 -5.68 -4.89 -15.65
CA PHE A 12 -5.15 -4.14 -14.52
C PHE A 12 -4.38 -5.06 -13.58
N GLY A 13 -3.21 -4.63 -13.14
CA GLY A 13 -2.37 -5.39 -12.25
C GLY A 13 -1.74 -4.55 -11.16
N GLY A 14 -1.51 -5.15 -9.99
CA GLY A 14 -0.73 -4.49 -8.95
C GLY A 14 0.75 -4.42 -9.29
N THR A 15 1.44 -3.37 -8.85
CA THR A 15 2.87 -3.12 -9.14
C THR A 15 3.81 -4.29 -8.77
N ARG A 16 3.42 -5.15 -7.84
CA ARG A 16 4.24 -6.29 -7.40
C ARG A 16 4.05 -7.54 -8.26
N THR A 17 2.92 -7.68 -8.95
CA THR A 17 2.52 -8.93 -9.63
C THR A 17 2.15 -8.75 -11.09
N TRP A 18 2.17 -7.52 -11.62
CA TRP A 18 1.78 -7.23 -13.01
C TRP A 18 2.56 -8.04 -14.05
N HIS A 19 3.84 -8.33 -13.78
CA HIS A 19 4.68 -9.15 -14.65
C HIS A 19 4.13 -10.58 -14.82
N ARG A 20 3.58 -11.18 -13.75
CA ARG A 20 2.94 -12.51 -13.82
C ARG A 20 1.63 -12.44 -14.58
N LEU A 21 0.89 -11.33 -14.44
CA LEU A 21 -0.31 -11.11 -15.24
C LEU A 21 0.03 -10.99 -16.72
N ALA A 22 1.08 -10.24 -17.07
CA ALA A 22 1.56 -10.13 -18.45
C ALA A 22 1.95 -11.49 -19.03
N CYS A 23 2.75 -12.29 -18.30
CA CYS A 23 3.08 -13.66 -18.73
C CYS A 23 1.82 -14.53 -18.91
N ALA A 24 0.87 -14.49 -17.98
CA ALA A 24 -0.35 -15.28 -18.11
C ALA A 24 -1.20 -14.85 -19.32
N VAL A 25 -1.20 -13.58 -19.69
CA VAL A 25 -1.87 -13.05 -20.87
C VAL A 25 -1.18 -13.57 -22.14
N GLU A 26 0.17 -13.59 -22.18
CA GLU A 26 0.95 -14.15 -23.30
C GLU A 26 0.74 -15.67 -23.41
N ASP A 27 0.79 -16.40 -22.30
CA ASP A 27 0.55 -17.85 -22.25
C ASP A 27 -0.86 -18.22 -22.73
N ALA A 28 -1.84 -17.32 -22.53
CA ALA A 28 -3.18 -17.46 -23.07
C ALA A 28 -3.30 -17.18 -24.58
N GLY A 29 -2.17 -16.88 -25.25
CA GLY A 29 -2.06 -16.67 -26.69
C GLY A 29 -2.38 -15.25 -27.16
N PHE A 30 -2.24 -14.25 -26.27
CA PHE A 30 -2.31 -12.83 -26.64
C PHE A 30 -0.90 -12.28 -26.90
N GLU A 31 -0.82 -11.26 -27.73
CA GLU A 31 0.40 -10.47 -27.94
C GLU A 31 0.36 -9.26 -27.00
N VAL A 32 1.30 -9.16 -26.05
CA VAL A 32 1.47 -7.92 -25.27
C VAL A 32 1.99 -6.83 -26.20
N ARG A 33 1.29 -5.71 -26.28
CA ARG A 33 1.58 -4.61 -27.22
C ARG A 33 2.11 -3.38 -26.52
N ASP A 34 1.66 -3.11 -25.28
CA ASP A 34 2.06 -1.95 -24.50
C ASP A 34 1.72 -2.16 -23.01
N SER A 35 2.10 -1.20 -22.19
CA SER A 35 1.64 -1.07 -20.80
C SER A 35 1.24 0.38 -20.56
N ILE A 36 0.06 0.58 -19.98
CA ILE A 36 -0.40 1.91 -19.55
C ILE A 36 -0.11 2.05 -18.05
N ALA A 37 0.44 3.18 -17.66
CA ALA A 37 0.56 3.57 -16.25
C ALA A 37 -0.63 4.47 -15.87
N TRP A 38 -1.53 3.95 -15.02
CA TRP A 38 -2.56 4.78 -14.42
C TRP A 38 -2.06 5.32 -13.10
N MET A 39 -1.76 6.64 -13.08
CA MET A 39 -1.17 7.32 -11.92
C MET A 39 -2.25 8.02 -11.10
N TYR A 40 -2.14 7.93 -9.77
CA TYR A 40 -3.09 8.51 -8.82
C TYR A 40 -2.42 8.94 -7.51
N GLY A 41 -2.98 9.96 -6.85
CA GLY A 41 -2.45 10.51 -5.59
C GLY A 41 -2.95 9.82 -4.33
N SER A 42 -4.06 9.08 -4.41
CA SER A 42 -4.81 8.56 -3.28
C SER A 42 -4.29 7.24 -2.68
N GLY A 43 -3.18 6.70 -3.20
CA GLY A 43 -2.63 5.44 -2.72
C GLY A 43 -2.26 5.47 -1.23
N PHE A 44 -2.50 4.34 -0.54
CA PHE A 44 -2.16 4.15 0.87
C PHE A 44 -1.00 3.14 1.02
N PRO A 45 0.10 3.49 1.76
CA PRO A 45 1.22 2.59 1.95
C PRO A 45 0.84 1.47 2.94
N LYS A 46 0.81 0.23 2.46
CA LYS A 46 0.74 -0.97 3.33
C LYS A 46 2.14 -1.31 3.83
N SER A 47 2.73 -0.38 4.58
CA SER A 47 4.10 -0.46 5.07
C SER A 47 4.10 -0.84 6.55
N LEU A 48 4.92 -1.82 6.92
CA LEU A 48 5.20 -2.10 8.32
C LEU A 48 6.14 -1.00 8.85
N ASP A 49 5.83 -0.44 10.00
CA ASP A 49 6.75 0.39 10.77
C ASP A 49 7.77 -0.52 11.48
N VAL A 50 9.01 -0.48 11.02
CA VAL A 50 10.08 -1.38 11.48
C VAL A 50 10.42 -1.11 12.94
N SER A 51 10.49 0.14 13.36
CA SER A 51 10.76 0.55 14.74
C SER A 51 9.71 -0.03 15.71
N LYS A 52 8.43 0.14 15.39
CA LYS A 52 7.34 -0.43 16.19
C LYS A 52 7.33 -1.97 16.16
N ALA A 53 7.77 -2.58 15.07
CA ALA A 53 7.89 -4.03 15.00
C ALA A 53 8.99 -4.55 15.93
N ILE A 54 10.15 -3.87 15.99
CA ILE A 54 11.26 -4.20 16.90
C ILE A 54 10.80 -4.07 18.36
N ASP A 55 10.19 -2.94 18.73
CA ASP A 55 9.64 -2.75 20.08
C ASP A 55 8.68 -3.87 20.52
N LYS A 56 7.97 -4.46 19.55
CA LYS A 56 7.09 -5.59 19.82
C LYS A 56 7.83 -6.92 19.95
N MET A 57 8.94 -7.12 19.25
CA MET A 57 9.66 -8.39 19.22
C MET A 57 10.24 -8.77 20.59
N ASP A 58 10.96 -7.86 21.23
CA ASP A 58 11.62 -8.11 22.52
C ASP A 58 10.62 -8.41 23.64
N ALA A 59 9.44 -7.81 23.52
CA ALA A 59 8.39 -8.00 24.53
C ALA A 59 7.51 -9.23 24.31
N THR A 60 7.49 -9.82 23.11
CA THR A 60 6.41 -10.76 22.76
C THR A 60 6.62 -12.16 23.32
N HIS A 61 7.85 -12.71 23.29
CA HIS A 61 8.10 -14.09 23.76
C HIS A 61 7.96 -14.22 25.26
N GLU A 62 8.62 -13.34 26.01
CA GLU A 62 8.54 -13.36 27.48
C GLU A 62 7.15 -13.00 28.00
N ARG A 63 6.54 -11.98 27.40
CA ARG A 63 5.15 -11.59 27.74
C ARG A 63 4.17 -12.72 27.49
N ARG A 64 4.30 -13.42 26.35
CA ARG A 64 3.45 -14.55 26.04
C ARG A 64 3.67 -15.71 27.01
N ALA A 65 4.90 -16.04 27.34
CA ALA A 65 5.22 -17.09 28.32
C ALA A 65 4.63 -16.76 29.70
N ARG A 66 4.81 -15.51 30.17
CA ARG A 66 4.20 -15.02 31.41
C ARG A 66 2.67 -15.10 31.37
N ALA A 67 2.07 -14.64 30.27
CA ALA A 67 0.62 -14.66 30.11
C ALA A 67 0.07 -16.09 30.09
N LEU A 68 0.72 -17.02 29.41
CA LEU A 68 0.31 -18.43 29.42
C LEU A 68 0.42 -19.06 30.81
N ARG A 69 1.47 -18.75 31.58
CA ARG A 69 1.61 -19.20 32.96
C ARG A 69 0.50 -18.65 33.85
N PHE A 70 0.19 -17.36 33.72
CA PHE A 70 -0.89 -16.70 34.43
C PHE A 70 -2.25 -17.30 34.09
N THR A 71 -2.57 -17.46 32.81
CA THR A 71 -3.87 -18.03 32.39
C THR A 71 -4.03 -19.50 32.78
N ALA A 72 -2.94 -20.26 32.84
CA ALA A 72 -2.96 -21.62 33.33
C ALA A 72 -3.33 -21.65 34.83
N TRP A 73 -2.74 -20.77 35.64
CA TRP A 73 -3.10 -20.64 37.06
C TRP A 73 -4.56 -20.16 37.21
N MET A 74 -4.99 -19.12 36.48
CA MET A 74 -6.38 -18.64 36.53
C MET A 74 -7.39 -19.77 36.25
N ARG A 75 -7.13 -20.62 35.28
CA ARG A 75 -7.98 -21.80 34.97
C ARG A 75 -8.00 -22.81 36.12
N SER A 76 -6.89 -22.99 36.82
CA SER A 76 -6.82 -23.92 37.96
C SER A 76 -7.65 -23.46 39.17
N THR A 77 -8.00 -22.17 39.25
CA THR A 77 -8.85 -21.65 40.34
C THR A 77 -10.33 -21.99 40.16
N GLY A 78 -10.74 -22.40 38.96
CA GLY A 78 -12.13 -22.66 38.61
C GLY A 78 -13.00 -21.44 38.37
N ILE A 79 -12.42 -20.20 38.35
CA ILE A 79 -13.15 -18.98 38.04
C ILE A 79 -13.58 -18.97 36.56
N THR A 80 -14.73 -18.43 36.27
CA THR A 80 -15.27 -18.33 34.91
C THR A 80 -15.01 -16.96 34.30
N ALA A 81 -14.96 -16.89 32.95
CA ALA A 81 -14.80 -15.62 32.23
C ALA A 81 -15.87 -14.60 32.62
N ARG A 82 -17.12 -15.05 32.79
CA ARG A 82 -18.22 -14.18 33.19
C ARG A 82 -17.99 -13.55 34.57
N GLN A 83 -17.52 -14.34 35.54
CA GLN A 83 -17.21 -13.84 36.88
C GLN A 83 -16.07 -12.81 36.85
N VAL A 84 -15.05 -13.03 35.99
CA VAL A 84 -13.98 -12.06 35.79
C VAL A 84 -14.53 -10.76 35.20
N ASP A 85 -15.36 -10.84 34.16
CA ASP A 85 -15.94 -9.66 33.49
C ASP A 85 -16.86 -8.89 34.43
N GLU A 86 -17.70 -9.57 35.23
CA GLU A 86 -18.58 -8.97 36.23
C GLU A 86 -17.78 -8.25 37.34
N ALA A 87 -16.71 -8.88 37.83
CA ALA A 87 -15.89 -8.32 38.90
C ALA A 87 -15.02 -7.14 38.44
N THR A 88 -14.50 -7.18 37.24
CA THR A 88 -13.60 -6.13 36.71
C THR A 88 -14.33 -5.03 35.91
N GLY A 89 -15.60 -5.25 35.58
CA GLY A 89 -16.34 -4.35 34.71
C GLY A 89 -15.80 -4.27 33.27
N THR A 90 -15.10 -5.32 32.82
CA THR A 90 -14.45 -5.37 31.49
C THR A 90 -14.82 -6.66 30.76
N ASN A 91 -14.30 -6.85 29.55
CA ASN A 91 -14.41 -8.09 28.78
C ASN A 91 -13.10 -8.91 28.78
N MET A 92 -12.31 -8.81 29.85
CA MET A 92 -11.00 -9.46 29.94
C MET A 92 -11.03 -10.92 30.35
N GLY A 93 -12.18 -11.46 30.75
CA GLY A 93 -12.32 -12.84 31.24
C GLY A 93 -11.83 -13.88 30.23
N GLY A 94 -12.17 -13.72 28.97
CA GLY A 94 -11.65 -14.57 27.90
C GLY A 94 -10.13 -14.53 27.81
N HIS A 95 -9.51 -13.37 27.95
CA HIS A 95 -8.06 -13.18 27.85
C HIS A 95 -7.30 -13.72 29.07
N TYR A 96 -7.90 -13.67 30.25
CA TYR A 96 -7.29 -14.20 31.49
C TYR A 96 -7.41 -15.70 31.63
N LEU A 97 -8.28 -16.35 30.83
CA LEU A 97 -8.54 -17.78 30.90
C LEU A 97 -8.16 -18.56 29.63
N THR A 98 -7.74 -17.90 28.55
CA THR A 98 -7.38 -18.57 27.29
C THR A 98 -5.93 -19.09 27.27
N ALA A 99 -5.72 -20.23 26.59
CA ALA A 99 -4.37 -20.71 26.26
C ALA A 99 -3.94 -20.36 24.84
N GLU A 100 -4.90 -20.04 23.96
CA GLU A 100 -4.67 -20.03 22.52
C GLU A 100 -4.63 -18.62 21.92
N SER A 101 -5.66 -17.81 22.15
CA SER A 101 -5.79 -16.49 21.55
C SER A 101 -5.60 -15.38 22.58
N GLN A 102 -4.58 -14.55 22.37
CA GLN A 102 -4.32 -13.34 23.15
C GLN A 102 -4.35 -13.51 24.68
N PRO A 103 -3.58 -14.44 25.26
CA PRO A 103 -3.49 -14.58 26.70
C PRO A 103 -2.94 -13.29 27.33
N ALA A 104 -3.49 -12.90 28.48
CA ALA A 104 -3.10 -11.68 29.17
C ALA A 104 -2.89 -11.92 30.67
N VAL A 105 -2.02 -11.09 31.28
CA VAL A 105 -1.84 -11.00 32.73
C VAL A 105 -2.71 -9.87 33.26
N ALA A 106 -3.38 -10.07 34.39
CA ALA A 106 -4.13 -9.02 35.07
C ALA A 106 -3.21 -7.92 35.58
N THR A 107 -3.68 -6.67 35.58
CA THR A 107 -3.05 -5.58 36.33
C THR A 107 -3.29 -5.77 37.83
N VAL A 108 -2.54 -5.07 38.67
CA VAL A 108 -2.76 -5.08 40.13
C VAL A 108 -4.21 -4.69 40.44
N ALA A 109 -4.74 -3.65 39.81
CA ALA A 109 -6.12 -3.22 40.03
C ALA A 109 -7.15 -4.32 39.71
N HIS A 110 -7.00 -5.01 38.59
CA HIS A 110 -7.90 -6.13 38.27
C HIS A 110 -7.70 -7.33 39.19
N LEU A 111 -6.45 -7.63 39.58
CA LEU A 111 -6.18 -8.72 40.51
C LEU A 111 -6.83 -8.46 41.87
N ASP A 112 -6.80 -7.21 42.36
CA ASP A 112 -7.43 -6.82 43.63
C ASP A 112 -8.96 -6.93 43.55
N MET A 113 -9.58 -6.60 42.44
CA MET A 113 -11.02 -6.80 42.21
C MET A 113 -11.39 -8.28 42.18
N LEU A 114 -10.49 -9.14 41.74
CA LEU A 114 -10.72 -10.58 41.63
C LEU A 114 -10.40 -11.34 42.95
N ARG A 115 -9.65 -10.75 43.87
CA ARG A 115 -9.26 -11.42 45.15
C ARG A 115 -10.41 -12.09 45.88
N PRO A 116 -11.62 -11.51 46.01
CA PRO A 116 -12.71 -12.17 46.73
C PRO A 116 -13.20 -13.46 46.06
N LEU A 117 -12.88 -13.66 44.79
CA LEU A 117 -13.30 -14.81 43.97
C LEU A 117 -12.18 -15.84 43.78
N LEU A 118 -10.94 -15.52 44.20
CA LEU A 118 -9.76 -16.33 43.98
C LEU A 118 -9.34 -17.04 45.29
N PRO A 119 -8.70 -18.20 45.18
CA PRO A 119 -7.98 -18.77 46.34
C PRO A 119 -6.80 -17.85 46.71
N GLU A 120 -6.00 -18.27 47.69
CA GLU A 120 -4.75 -17.57 48.02
C GLU A 120 -3.94 -17.31 46.76
N VAL A 121 -3.62 -16.01 46.52
CA VAL A 121 -2.89 -15.58 45.32
C VAL A 121 -1.40 -15.80 45.57
N PRO A 122 -0.71 -16.61 44.78
CA PRO A 122 0.72 -16.84 44.94
C PRO A 122 1.54 -15.56 44.65
N GLU A 123 2.65 -15.40 45.37
CA GLU A 123 3.52 -14.21 45.20
C GLU A 123 3.99 -13.98 43.77
N TRP A 124 4.26 -15.06 43.02
CA TRP A 124 4.67 -14.95 41.60
C TRP A 124 3.55 -14.38 40.72
N VAL A 125 2.27 -14.56 41.04
CA VAL A 125 1.13 -13.96 40.33
C VAL A 125 1.08 -12.47 40.64
N GLU A 126 1.27 -12.09 41.89
CA GLU A 126 1.33 -10.69 42.30
C GLU A 126 2.48 -9.95 41.59
N GLU A 127 3.65 -10.60 41.52
CA GLU A 127 4.79 -10.03 40.82
C GLU A 127 4.51 -9.82 39.33
N MET A 128 3.86 -10.81 38.66
CA MET A 128 3.44 -10.66 37.28
C MET A 128 2.44 -9.52 37.09
N ALA A 129 1.50 -9.34 38.02
CA ALA A 129 0.53 -8.25 37.97
C ALA A 129 1.22 -6.87 38.17
N ARG A 130 2.20 -6.78 39.07
CA ARG A 130 3.03 -5.56 39.27
C ARG A 130 3.79 -5.24 37.99
N GLN A 131 4.50 -6.20 37.40
CA GLN A 131 5.23 -6.02 36.14
C GLN A 131 4.29 -5.56 35.01
N ARG A 132 3.12 -6.20 34.88
CA ARG A 132 2.11 -5.83 33.88
C ARG A 132 1.61 -4.41 34.07
N THR A 133 1.42 -3.97 35.31
CA THR A 133 0.98 -2.60 35.65
C THR A 133 2.03 -1.57 35.26
N VAL A 134 3.30 -1.82 35.60
CA VAL A 134 4.42 -0.95 35.21
C VAL A 134 4.55 -0.87 33.67
N GLU A 135 4.50 -2.00 32.98
CA GLU A 135 4.52 -2.02 31.51
C GLU A 135 3.39 -1.19 30.90
N SER A 136 2.18 -1.28 31.47
CA SER A 136 1.03 -0.50 31.00
C SER A 136 1.22 1.00 31.22
N GLN A 137 1.73 1.39 32.38
CA GLN A 137 2.04 2.78 32.70
C GLN A 137 3.17 3.34 31.83
N THR A 138 4.23 2.57 31.63
CA THR A 138 5.34 2.95 30.74
C THR A 138 4.84 3.16 29.31
N PHE A 139 3.96 2.30 28.81
CA PHE A 139 3.35 2.49 27.49
C PHE A 139 2.50 3.76 27.42
N ALA A 140 1.70 4.04 28.47
CA ALA A 140 0.85 5.22 28.51
C ALA A 140 1.63 6.54 28.68
N SER A 141 2.83 6.48 29.26
CA SER A 141 3.71 7.65 29.50
C SER A 141 4.67 7.94 28.35
N ARG A 142 4.66 7.14 27.27
CA ARG A 142 5.55 7.38 26.12
C ARG A 142 5.26 8.74 25.50
N GLU A 143 6.33 9.42 25.12
CA GLU A 143 6.25 10.66 24.37
C GLU A 143 5.48 10.44 23.06
N VAL A 144 4.49 11.30 22.81
CA VAL A 144 3.74 11.31 21.56
C VAL A 144 4.40 12.29 20.61
N LEU A 145 5.12 11.77 19.60
CA LEU A 145 5.85 12.55 18.60
C LEU A 145 4.93 13.21 17.57
N GLY A 146 3.70 12.70 17.43
CA GLY A 146 2.74 13.20 16.46
C GLY A 146 1.42 12.43 16.53
N ARG A 147 0.48 12.85 15.71
CA ARG A 147 -0.84 12.19 15.58
C ARG A 147 -1.11 11.86 14.14
N ASP A 148 -1.56 10.63 13.86
CA ASP A 148 -1.95 10.18 12.54
C ASP A 148 -3.46 9.89 12.52
N ARG A 149 -4.18 10.53 11.58
CA ARG A 149 -5.61 10.31 11.36
C ARG A 149 -5.90 9.10 10.49
N ASN A 150 -4.92 8.65 9.71
CA ASN A 150 -5.12 7.59 8.72
C ASN A 150 -4.75 6.20 9.22
N TRP A 151 -4.23 6.08 10.42
CA TRP A 151 -3.77 4.81 11.01
C TRP A 151 -4.94 4.00 11.54
N GLY A 152 -5.97 3.76 11.01
CA GLY A 152 -7.06 3.02 11.63
C GLY A 152 -8.17 2.62 10.68
N ALA A 153 -8.01 2.87 9.41
CA ALA A 153 -8.99 2.47 8.40
C ALA A 153 -8.98 0.97 8.08
N SER A 154 -8.08 0.17 8.70
CA SER A 154 -8.19 -1.28 8.66
C SER A 154 -9.02 -1.74 9.85
N SER A 155 -10.08 -2.42 9.57
CA SER A 155 -11.24 -2.81 10.34
C SER A 155 -11.04 -3.60 11.65
N ASP A 156 -9.85 -3.65 12.22
CA ASP A 156 -9.56 -4.55 13.35
C ASP A 156 -8.82 -3.92 14.53
N SER A 157 -8.78 -2.62 14.64
CA SER A 157 -8.03 -1.95 15.70
C SER A 157 -8.89 -0.98 16.48
N THR A 158 -9.20 -1.39 17.68
CA THR A 158 -9.68 -0.64 18.86
C THR A 158 -10.55 0.60 18.62
N PRO A 159 -11.83 0.54 19.05
CA PRO A 159 -12.83 1.61 18.82
C PRO A 159 -12.63 2.91 19.62
N ASN A 160 -11.53 3.08 20.35
CA ASN A 160 -11.44 4.06 21.43
C ASN A 160 -10.38 5.17 21.25
N ALA A 161 -10.00 5.52 20.01
CA ALA A 161 -9.30 6.79 19.84
C ALA A 161 -10.33 7.94 19.85
N PRO A 162 -10.32 8.85 20.83
CA PRO A 162 -11.15 10.05 20.75
C PRO A 162 -10.80 10.78 19.45
N ASN A 163 -11.79 11.00 18.60
CA ASN A 163 -11.66 11.68 17.31
C ASN A 163 -10.90 10.93 16.19
N GLY A 164 -10.67 9.61 16.27
CA GLY A 164 -9.99 8.84 15.21
C GLY A 164 -8.52 9.19 15.01
N GLU A 165 -7.89 9.84 15.97
CA GLU A 165 -6.46 10.21 15.93
C GLU A 165 -5.64 9.25 16.79
N TRP A 166 -4.59 8.66 16.22
CA TRP A 166 -3.66 7.78 16.92
C TRP A 166 -2.35 8.50 17.25
N GLY A 167 -1.90 8.40 18.49
CA GLY A 167 -0.60 8.92 18.89
C GLY A 167 0.54 8.09 18.29
N ILE A 168 1.44 8.73 17.59
CA ILE A 168 2.71 8.15 17.18
C ILE A 168 3.67 8.29 18.38
N THR A 169 3.94 7.19 19.06
CA THR A 169 4.82 7.18 20.24
C THR A 169 6.30 7.05 19.87
N ALA A 170 7.17 7.61 20.71
CA ALA A 170 8.61 7.43 20.59
C ALA A 170 9.00 5.93 20.67
N PRO A 171 10.13 5.52 20.04
CA PRO A 171 10.70 4.19 20.21
C PRO A 171 10.98 3.90 21.70
N ALA A 172 10.84 2.63 22.10
CA ALA A 172 11.07 2.22 23.48
C ALA A 172 12.46 1.64 23.71
N THR A 173 13.13 1.19 22.65
CA THR A 173 14.43 0.54 22.73
C THR A 173 15.45 1.23 21.81
N PRO A 174 16.77 1.17 22.11
CA PRO A 174 17.81 1.73 21.25
C PRO A 174 17.79 1.12 19.83
N ASP A 175 17.44 -0.16 19.72
CA ASP A 175 17.34 -0.81 18.41
C ASP A 175 16.12 -0.29 17.61
N ALA A 176 14.99 -0.05 18.29
CA ALA A 176 13.84 0.58 17.65
C ALA A 176 14.13 2.03 17.23
N GLU A 177 14.88 2.79 18.03
CA GLU A 177 15.31 4.14 17.69
C GLU A 177 16.18 4.18 16.44
N ARG A 178 17.12 3.24 16.31
CA ARG A 178 17.99 3.11 15.14
C ARG A 178 17.21 2.89 13.83
N TRP A 179 16.05 2.23 13.90
CA TRP A 179 15.18 1.93 12.78
C TRP A 179 13.97 2.85 12.66
N GLN A 180 13.97 3.97 13.39
CA GLN A 180 12.89 4.94 13.28
C GLN A 180 12.80 5.53 11.87
N GLY A 181 11.57 5.63 11.34
CA GLY A 181 11.32 6.12 9.98
C GLY A 181 11.56 5.08 8.87
N TRP A 182 11.94 3.86 9.21
CA TRP A 182 12.08 2.79 8.22
C TRP A 182 10.78 2.00 8.05
N GLY A 183 10.46 1.72 6.80
CA GLY A 183 9.27 0.96 6.42
C GLY A 183 9.59 -0.11 5.39
N THR A 184 8.59 -0.96 5.10
CA THR A 184 8.75 -2.12 4.20
C THR A 184 8.12 -1.93 2.83
N ALA A 185 7.43 -0.81 2.59
CA ALA A 185 6.76 -0.55 1.32
C ALA A 185 6.66 0.93 1.00
N LEU A 186 6.71 1.24 -0.27
CA LEU A 186 6.40 2.58 -0.79
C LEU A 186 4.88 2.76 -0.89
N LYS A 187 4.43 4.02 -0.88
CA LYS A 187 3.06 4.39 -1.23
C LYS A 187 2.81 4.03 -2.70
N PRO A 188 1.79 3.22 -3.02
CA PRO A 188 1.44 2.99 -4.41
C PRO A 188 0.93 4.28 -5.04
N ALA A 189 1.44 4.63 -6.21
CA ALA A 189 1.08 5.86 -6.93
C ALA A 189 0.66 5.58 -8.39
N PHE A 190 0.68 4.31 -8.81
CA PHE A 190 0.20 3.91 -10.13
C PHE A 190 -0.24 2.45 -10.15
N GLU A 191 -1.11 2.14 -11.09
CA GLU A 191 -1.44 0.77 -11.49
C GLU A 191 -0.99 0.52 -12.92
N PRO A 192 -0.16 -0.51 -13.19
CA PRO A 192 0.19 -0.91 -14.55
C PRO A 192 -0.97 -1.67 -15.17
N VAL A 193 -1.33 -1.29 -16.40
CA VAL A 193 -2.35 -1.94 -17.20
C VAL A 193 -1.69 -2.61 -18.41
N VAL A 194 -1.73 -3.92 -18.46
CA VAL A 194 -1.25 -4.67 -19.63
C VAL A 194 -2.18 -4.43 -20.80
N VAL A 195 -1.63 -3.93 -21.91
CA VAL A 195 -2.35 -3.79 -23.18
C VAL A 195 -1.95 -4.94 -24.09
N ALA A 196 -2.86 -5.86 -24.31
CA ALA A 196 -2.62 -7.01 -25.17
C ALA A 196 -3.61 -7.06 -26.31
N ARG A 197 -3.25 -7.80 -27.33
CA ARG A 197 -4.07 -7.99 -28.54
C ARG A 197 -4.14 -9.46 -28.90
N LYS A 198 -5.32 -9.95 -29.21
CA LYS A 198 -5.44 -11.28 -29.82
C LYS A 198 -4.74 -11.30 -31.19
N PRO A 199 -4.01 -12.34 -31.56
CA PRO A 199 -3.35 -12.43 -32.85
C PRO A 199 -4.26 -12.05 -34.02
N LEU A 200 -3.67 -11.36 -34.99
CA LEU A 200 -4.37 -10.91 -36.20
C LEU A 200 -4.64 -12.09 -37.14
N SER A 201 -5.66 -11.95 -37.94
CA SER A 201 -5.89 -12.78 -39.14
C SER A 201 -5.31 -12.05 -40.37
N GLY A 202 -4.04 -12.31 -40.66
CA GLY A 202 -3.31 -11.62 -41.72
C GLY A 202 -2.76 -10.26 -41.32
N THR A 203 -2.79 -9.27 -42.22
CA THR A 203 -2.30 -7.89 -41.92
C THR A 203 -3.32 -7.13 -41.08
N VAL A 204 -2.86 -6.03 -40.41
CA VAL A 204 -3.78 -5.14 -39.69
C VAL A 204 -4.94 -4.67 -40.55
N ALA A 205 -4.65 -4.23 -41.77
CA ALA A 205 -5.68 -3.75 -42.73
C ALA A 205 -6.69 -4.85 -43.06
N ALA A 206 -6.22 -6.05 -43.41
CA ALA A 206 -7.10 -7.17 -43.72
C ALA A 206 -7.96 -7.56 -42.49
N ASN A 207 -7.36 -7.57 -41.31
CA ASN A 207 -8.07 -7.89 -40.05
C ASN A 207 -9.15 -6.86 -39.71
N VAL A 208 -8.86 -5.57 -39.88
CA VAL A 208 -9.83 -4.48 -39.62
C VAL A 208 -11.02 -4.59 -40.60
N LEU A 209 -10.74 -4.82 -41.85
CA LEU A 209 -11.80 -4.97 -42.85
C LEU A 209 -12.67 -6.21 -42.59
N ALA A 210 -12.08 -7.33 -42.19
CA ALA A 210 -12.80 -8.57 -41.93
C ALA A 210 -13.52 -8.62 -40.59
N HIS A 211 -12.93 -8.06 -39.54
CA HIS A 211 -13.38 -8.25 -38.15
C HIS A 211 -13.77 -6.96 -37.43
N GLY A 212 -13.39 -5.79 -37.93
CA GLY A 212 -13.61 -4.48 -37.28
C GLY A 212 -12.74 -4.27 -36.04
N THR A 213 -11.62 -5.01 -35.91
CA THR A 213 -10.73 -4.98 -34.74
C THR A 213 -9.27 -4.94 -35.21
N GLY A 214 -8.32 -4.64 -34.28
CA GLY A 214 -6.89 -4.68 -34.53
C GLY A 214 -6.21 -3.32 -34.67
N ALA A 215 -6.97 -2.22 -34.71
CA ALA A 215 -6.48 -0.85 -34.67
C ALA A 215 -6.95 -0.11 -33.41
N LEU A 216 -6.24 0.95 -33.03
CA LEU A 216 -6.59 1.89 -31.96
C LEU A 216 -7.12 3.18 -32.57
N ASN A 217 -8.19 3.74 -32.03
CA ASN A 217 -8.72 5.04 -32.43
C ASN A 217 -7.87 6.17 -31.83
N VAL A 218 -6.68 6.37 -32.38
CA VAL A 218 -5.73 7.36 -31.89
C VAL A 218 -6.29 8.78 -31.97
N ASP A 219 -6.96 9.12 -33.09
CA ASP A 219 -7.51 10.47 -33.25
C ASP A 219 -8.61 10.79 -32.25
N GLY A 220 -9.40 9.78 -31.82
CA GLY A 220 -10.41 9.92 -30.79
C GLY A 220 -9.83 10.01 -29.35
N CYS A 221 -8.54 9.75 -29.17
CA CYS A 221 -7.85 9.78 -27.87
C CYS A 221 -6.80 10.91 -27.80
N ARG A 222 -6.76 11.82 -28.77
CA ARG A 222 -5.79 12.93 -28.74
C ARG A 222 -6.09 13.89 -27.60
N VAL A 223 -5.01 14.43 -27.03
CA VAL A 223 -5.06 15.42 -25.95
C VAL A 223 -4.90 16.82 -26.56
N GLU A 224 -5.78 17.75 -26.20
CA GLU A 224 -5.67 19.14 -26.62
C GLU A 224 -4.31 19.75 -26.24
N GLY A 225 -3.83 20.66 -27.06
CA GLY A 225 -2.59 21.40 -26.83
C GLY A 225 -1.62 21.34 -27.99
N PRO A 226 -0.60 22.20 -27.99
CA PRO A 226 0.39 22.25 -29.06
C PRO A 226 1.22 20.96 -29.08
N LYS A 227 1.55 20.48 -30.25
CA LYS A 227 2.48 19.38 -30.42
C LYS A 227 3.86 19.77 -29.91
N PRO A 228 4.58 18.89 -29.19
CA PRO A 228 5.96 19.17 -28.83
C PRO A 228 6.81 19.34 -30.11
N ASP A 229 7.71 20.32 -30.11
CA ASP A 229 8.66 20.48 -31.18
C ASP A 229 9.66 19.31 -31.18
N THR A 230 9.48 18.41 -32.12
CA THR A 230 10.33 17.20 -32.23
C THR A 230 11.62 17.45 -33.03
N THR A 231 11.85 18.68 -33.52
CA THR A 231 13.05 18.99 -34.30
C THR A 231 14.34 18.91 -33.47
N ARG A 232 14.25 18.93 -32.13
CA ARG A 232 15.40 18.79 -31.24
C ARG A 232 15.83 17.35 -30.89
N GLY A 233 15.04 16.35 -31.23
CA GLY A 233 15.32 14.92 -30.88
C GLY A 233 16.22 14.21 -31.91
N ALA A 234 16.57 14.80 -33.01
CA ALA A 234 17.35 14.15 -34.07
C ALA A 234 18.85 14.00 -33.79
N SER A 235 19.32 14.39 -32.58
CA SER A 235 20.74 14.31 -32.20
C SER A 235 21.07 13.12 -31.26
N VAL A 236 20.27 12.09 -31.18
CA VAL A 236 20.58 10.92 -30.40
C VAL A 236 21.06 9.78 -31.29
N ASN A 237 22.37 9.64 -31.35
CA ASN A 237 23.14 8.46 -31.74
C ASN A 237 22.69 7.72 -33.00
N ALA A 238 23.32 8.04 -34.11
CA ALA A 238 23.31 7.27 -35.37
C ALA A 238 23.80 5.81 -35.24
N SER A 239 23.70 5.19 -34.08
CA SER A 239 24.14 3.80 -33.81
C SER A 239 22.99 2.80 -33.66
N SER A 240 21.73 3.21 -33.70
CA SER A 240 20.63 2.23 -33.79
C SER A 240 20.27 2.00 -35.24
N MET A 241 20.45 0.76 -35.72
CA MET A 241 20.16 0.26 -37.07
C MET A 241 18.67 0.30 -37.46
N ALA A 242 17.97 1.35 -37.13
CA ALA A 242 16.59 1.56 -37.55
C ALA A 242 16.34 3.04 -37.83
N ALA A 243 17.20 3.66 -38.69
CA ALA A 243 16.80 4.90 -39.30
C ALA A 243 15.71 4.59 -40.36
N PRO A 244 14.50 5.18 -40.27
CA PRO A 244 13.56 5.06 -41.37
C PRO A 244 14.18 5.74 -42.58
N LEU A 245 14.24 5.02 -43.70
CA LEU A 245 14.54 5.55 -45.00
C LEU A 245 13.51 6.65 -45.34
N GLY A 246 13.90 7.88 -45.30
CA GLY A 246 13.12 8.98 -45.82
C GLY A 246 12.95 10.15 -44.86
N GLY A 247 13.62 11.24 -45.20
CA GLY A 247 13.25 12.62 -44.96
C GLY A 247 12.98 13.06 -43.52
N GLN A 248 13.65 14.13 -43.12
CA GLN A 248 13.26 14.98 -41.99
C GLN A 248 11.82 15.46 -42.18
N GLY A 249 10.86 14.61 -41.78
CA GLY A 249 9.45 14.95 -41.78
C GLY A 249 9.20 15.99 -40.71
N ARG A 250 9.15 17.27 -41.10
CA ARG A 250 8.57 18.33 -40.30
C ARG A 250 7.15 17.87 -39.93
N ILE A 251 6.91 17.49 -38.68
CA ILE A 251 5.55 17.20 -38.21
C ILE A 251 4.80 18.53 -38.26
N LEU A 252 4.03 18.75 -39.34
CA LEU A 252 3.12 19.86 -39.43
C LEU A 252 2.07 19.71 -38.34
N ASP A 253 1.82 20.76 -37.60
CA ASP A 253 0.67 20.79 -36.70
C ASP A 253 -0.59 20.74 -37.55
N ASP A 254 -1.30 19.60 -37.49
CA ASP A 254 -2.56 19.35 -38.21
C ASP A 254 -3.79 19.80 -37.40
N GLY A 255 -3.58 20.51 -36.27
CA GLY A 255 -4.65 21.00 -35.41
C GLY A 255 -5.36 19.90 -34.59
N LYS A 256 -4.92 18.65 -34.73
CA LYS A 256 -5.60 17.52 -34.07
C LYS A 256 -5.16 17.26 -32.64
N GLY A 257 -4.30 18.07 -32.04
CA GLY A 257 -3.75 17.90 -30.72
C GLY A 257 -2.63 16.84 -30.63
N ARG A 258 -2.18 16.57 -29.40
CA ARG A 258 -1.06 15.68 -29.11
C ARG A 258 -1.46 14.21 -29.22
N TRP A 259 -0.51 13.38 -29.62
CA TRP A 259 -0.66 11.92 -29.62
C TRP A 259 -0.91 11.42 -28.19
N PRO A 260 -1.88 10.48 -27.97
CA PRO A 260 -2.13 9.94 -26.66
C PRO A 260 -0.89 9.20 -26.12
N ALA A 261 -0.52 9.49 -24.89
CA ALA A 261 0.53 8.77 -24.18
C ALA A 261 -0.01 7.52 -23.51
N ASN A 262 0.89 6.59 -23.17
CA ASN A 262 0.56 5.42 -22.34
C ASN A 262 0.58 5.73 -20.83
N VAL A 263 0.30 6.99 -20.46
CA VAL A 263 0.16 7.44 -19.07
C VAL A 263 -1.20 8.11 -18.91
N VAL A 264 -1.95 7.69 -17.91
CA VAL A 264 -3.22 8.29 -17.51
C VAL A 264 -3.04 8.86 -16.10
N LEU A 265 -3.42 10.12 -15.91
CA LEU A 265 -3.38 10.83 -14.64
C LEU A 265 -4.82 11.05 -14.16
N ASP A 266 -5.06 10.95 -12.84
CA ASP A 266 -6.26 11.53 -12.27
C ASP A 266 -6.14 13.07 -12.25
N GLU A 267 -7.28 13.77 -12.10
CA GLU A 267 -7.31 15.24 -12.15
C GLU A 267 -6.41 15.88 -11.09
N SER A 268 -6.32 15.27 -9.92
CA SER A 268 -5.51 15.78 -8.81
C SER A 268 -4.01 15.68 -9.09
N GLN A 269 -3.59 14.61 -9.75
CA GLN A 269 -2.19 14.41 -10.14
C GLN A 269 -1.81 15.23 -11.37
N ALA A 270 -2.74 15.43 -12.29
CA ALA A 270 -2.53 16.32 -13.43
C ALA A 270 -2.31 17.76 -12.94
N ALA A 271 -3.16 18.27 -12.05
CA ALA A 271 -3.03 19.60 -11.48
C ALA A 271 -1.71 19.76 -10.67
N ALA A 272 -1.34 18.77 -9.85
CA ALA A 272 -0.09 18.80 -9.09
C ALA A 272 1.15 18.78 -10.01
N LEU A 273 1.10 18.05 -11.11
CA LEU A 273 2.17 18.01 -12.09
C LEU A 273 2.31 19.35 -12.81
N ASP A 274 1.19 19.97 -13.20
CA ASP A 274 1.17 21.29 -13.84
C ASP A 274 1.73 22.36 -12.90
N GLU A 275 1.35 22.34 -11.61
CA GLU A 275 1.90 23.24 -10.60
C GLU A 275 3.42 23.05 -10.42
N GLN A 276 3.89 21.81 -10.35
CA GLN A 276 5.30 21.49 -10.17
C GLN A 276 6.15 21.81 -11.40
N SER A 277 5.64 21.55 -12.60
CA SER A 277 6.36 21.79 -13.86
C SER A 277 6.34 23.26 -14.27
N GLY A 278 5.31 24.00 -13.87
CA GLY A 278 5.08 25.38 -14.23
C GLY A 278 4.97 25.61 -15.74
N ASP A 279 4.69 26.82 -16.12
CA ASP A 279 4.82 27.27 -17.51
C ASP A 279 6.30 27.34 -17.84
N ARG A 280 6.80 26.35 -18.57
CA ARG A 280 8.10 26.49 -19.20
C ARG A 280 7.92 27.36 -20.45
N PRO A 281 8.45 28.60 -20.48
CA PRO A 281 8.43 29.37 -21.69
C PRO A 281 9.10 28.52 -22.75
N GLY A 282 8.36 28.20 -23.79
CA GLY A 282 8.92 27.61 -25.00
C GLY A 282 10.14 28.45 -25.41
N ASP A 283 11.19 27.78 -25.78
CA ASP A 283 12.49 28.27 -26.20
C ASP A 283 12.66 29.80 -26.26
N ASN A 284 13.58 30.30 -25.44
CA ASN A 284 13.99 31.67 -25.49
C ASN A 284 14.37 32.04 -26.97
N PRO A 285 13.57 32.85 -27.67
CA PRO A 285 13.85 33.24 -29.07
C PRO A 285 15.14 34.03 -29.21
N ASN A 286 15.80 34.39 -28.10
CA ASN A 286 17.05 35.17 -28.05
C ASN A 286 18.30 34.31 -27.79
N ARG A 287 18.22 33.00 -27.81
CA ARG A 287 19.41 32.15 -27.80
C ARG A 287 20.05 32.26 -29.18
N LYS A 288 20.94 33.23 -29.33
CA LYS A 288 21.83 33.31 -30.50
C LYS A 288 22.68 32.05 -30.56
N PRO A 289 23.00 31.58 -31.79
CA PRO A 289 23.81 30.39 -32.03
C PRO A 289 25.22 30.53 -31.44
#